data_b83376eed6543660fd91f54571e8fce7
#
_entry.id   b83376eed6543660fd91f54571e8fce7
#
_cell.length_a   1.000
_cell.length_b   1.000
_cell.length_c   1.000
_cell.angle_alpha   90.00
_cell.angle_beta   90.00
_cell.angle_gamma   90.00
#
_symmetry.space_group_name_H-M   'P 1'
#
loop_
_entity.id
_entity.type
_entity.pdbx_description
1 polymer ?
#
loop_
_entity_poly.entity_id
_entity_poly.type
_entity_poly.pdbx_seq_one_letter_code
_entity_poly.pdbx_strand_id
1 'polypeptide(L)'
;MSHLTDEARAPYRDAQSSIELGDNSLEAIVAANPARRTVLKNGLLGLSILPMLGALAACGDDDDSSSPTPTPTPTPTPTDSYAINFASVAANQNDTVTVPSGYTVDVLLKAGDSIEAGTPYSGSYPTPADAEKWAGGNHDGMEFFELSGTDANSGGLLAINFEYPDFNILMAGSYNAATATASQKALALSAVGIGVVEIAKGTDGKWAVKAGSRFNKRYTGNSSYKASGPASGLLSPTIKGMLNNCASGRTPWGTYLTCEESTDNYLDPTQPEENYGWVVEIDPYQELAVPTKRTALGRFDHENTAYMANSDHRVAIYMGHDGTPGCIYKFVCDRAYSASNRAANIDMLDHGTLYVARFNADGTGEWRAMVHGQNGLTVGASDPGNTSQSTTPLAPTPVDFNNQAEVLVNCISAARVAGGTVMDRPEWITVAPDNSAIFVTLTNNSGRRVTNPANPRVTNLHGHIIKFKEDGNSPLAMKFSWEIFLQAGDPKLAPGGANLVGDIKGDTFSSPDGIRIDPKGRLWVQTDHSVPGNSGVTGTTIDQAFGHNAMFHIDQTTKQSKRFLVGPLGCEITGLAYTPDLKTFFVNIQHPTGNWPVAGQQPRSSTIVVRRTDAQPVGN
;
A
#
# COMPACT_ATOMS: atom_id res chain seq x y z
N MET A 1 33.78 11.09 -5.96
CA MET A 1 33.13 12.41 -5.89
C MET A 1 32.97 12.94 -7.31
N SER A 2 31.92 12.57 -7.99
CA SER A 2 31.55 13.15 -9.28
C SER A 2 30.15 13.70 -9.16
N HIS A 3 30.04 15.02 -9.33
CA HIS A 3 28.79 15.74 -9.39
C HIS A 3 27.93 15.20 -10.52
N LEU A 4 26.85 14.52 -10.21
CA LEU A 4 25.74 14.32 -11.13
C LEU A 4 25.04 15.66 -11.26
N THR A 5 24.90 16.13 -12.49
CA THR A 5 24.29 17.42 -12.83
C THR A 5 22.80 17.45 -12.46
N ASP A 6 22.31 18.57 -11.98
CA ASP A 6 20.94 18.83 -11.50
C ASP A 6 19.80 18.52 -12.49
N GLU A 7 20.08 18.23 -13.74
CA GLU A 7 19.05 17.94 -14.76
C GLU A 7 18.45 16.52 -14.70
N ALA A 8 19.04 15.58 -13.93
CA ALA A 8 18.49 14.25 -13.72
C ALA A 8 17.58 14.13 -12.49
N ARG A 9 17.41 15.22 -11.75
CA ARG A 9 16.64 15.30 -10.51
C ARG A 9 15.38 16.14 -10.68
N ALA A 10 14.50 15.80 -11.63
CA ALA A 10 13.14 16.28 -11.55
C ALA A 10 12.48 15.60 -10.36
N PRO A 11 12.09 16.31 -9.29
CA PRO A 11 11.43 15.69 -8.15
C PRO A 11 10.10 15.13 -8.64
N TYR A 12 9.90 13.84 -8.45
CA TYR A 12 8.60 13.20 -8.54
C TYR A 12 7.74 13.74 -7.38
N ARG A 13 7.03 14.81 -7.66
CA ARG A 13 5.96 15.34 -6.83
C ARG A 13 4.69 15.16 -7.62
N ASP A 14 4.02 14.05 -7.46
CA ASP A 14 2.67 13.92 -7.97
C ASP A 14 1.70 13.66 -6.84
N ALA A 15 0.65 14.44 -6.91
CA ALA A 15 -0.67 14.26 -6.34
C ALA A 15 -0.93 14.56 -4.86
N GLN A 16 0.03 14.74 -3.99
CA GLN A 16 -0.30 15.04 -2.59
C GLN A 16 0.06 16.47 -2.11
N SER A 17 0.71 17.29 -2.90
CA SER A 17 0.98 18.69 -2.57
C SER A 17 0.17 19.67 -3.39
N SER A 18 -1.15 19.59 -3.40
CA SER A 18 -2.01 20.70 -3.83
C SER A 18 -2.17 21.72 -2.71
N ILE A 19 -1.06 22.20 -2.16
CA ILE A 19 -1.03 23.41 -1.37
C ILE A 19 -0.30 24.44 -2.23
N GLU A 20 -1.10 25.26 -2.92
CA GLU A 20 -0.79 26.53 -3.56
C GLU A 20 0.62 26.67 -4.18
N LEU A 21 0.76 26.24 -5.42
CA LEU A 21 1.70 26.85 -6.35
C LEU A 21 0.89 27.42 -7.52
N GLY A 22 1.10 28.71 -7.81
CA GLY A 22 0.39 29.47 -8.82
C GLY A 22 0.38 28.77 -10.18
N ASP A 23 -0.77 28.88 -10.79
CA ASP A 23 -1.20 28.68 -12.18
C ASP A 23 -0.16 28.12 -13.19
N ASN A 24 0.20 26.83 -12.99
CA ASN A 24 0.84 25.98 -13.98
C ASN A 24 0.01 24.69 -14.11
N SER A 25 -1.28 24.83 -14.38
CA SER A 25 -2.15 23.69 -14.63
C SER A 25 -1.70 22.96 -15.90
N LEU A 26 -1.89 21.64 -15.91
CA LEU A 26 -1.63 20.77 -17.08
C LEU A 26 -2.35 21.32 -18.34
N GLU A 27 -3.43 22.09 -18.18
CA GLU A 27 -4.16 22.79 -19.24
C GLU A 27 -3.32 23.89 -19.92
N ALA A 28 -2.48 24.59 -19.18
CA ALA A 28 -1.58 25.63 -19.76
C ALA A 28 -0.47 24.98 -20.62
N ILE A 29 0.00 23.78 -20.23
CA ILE A 29 1.03 23.03 -20.98
C ILE A 29 0.44 22.39 -22.24
N VAL A 30 -0.81 21.93 -22.19
CA VAL A 30 -1.53 21.34 -23.35
C VAL A 30 -1.97 22.41 -24.35
N ALA A 31 -2.28 23.63 -23.90
CA ALA A 31 -2.67 24.74 -24.76
C ALA A 31 -1.51 25.30 -25.61
N ALA A 32 -0.27 25.06 -25.21
CA ALA A 32 0.93 25.61 -25.88
C ALA A 32 1.44 24.79 -27.08
N ASN A 33 0.80 23.67 -27.47
CA ASN A 33 1.31 22.83 -28.55
C ASN A 33 0.28 22.57 -29.70
N PRO A 34 0.33 23.37 -30.81
CA PRO A 34 -0.67 23.29 -31.89
C PRO A 34 -0.58 22.08 -32.83
N ALA A 35 0.37 21.17 -32.69
CA ALA A 35 0.73 20.21 -33.73
C ALA A 35 -0.04 18.86 -33.74
N ARG A 36 -1.11 18.65 -32.96
CA ARG A 36 -1.82 17.35 -32.87
C ARG A 36 -3.29 17.33 -33.34
N ARG A 37 -3.67 18.14 -34.32
CA ARG A 37 -5.04 18.14 -34.86
C ARG A 37 -5.29 17.36 -36.14
N THR A 38 -4.39 16.51 -36.65
CA THR A 38 -4.57 15.93 -37.98
C THR A 38 -4.24 14.42 -38.07
N VAL A 39 -4.73 13.56 -37.21
CA VAL A 39 -4.73 12.11 -37.48
C VAL A 39 -5.95 11.44 -36.83
N LEU A 40 -7.15 11.76 -37.26
CA LEU A 40 -8.34 10.97 -36.98
C LEU A 40 -9.42 11.19 -38.04
N LYS A 41 -9.14 10.75 -39.24
CA LYS A 41 -10.15 10.43 -40.27
C LYS A 41 -9.60 9.32 -41.14
N ASN A 42 -10.21 8.15 -41.05
CA ASN A 42 -10.37 7.09 -42.02
C ASN A 42 -10.17 5.69 -41.42
N GLY A 43 -11.23 4.88 -41.48
CA GLY A 43 -11.13 3.44 -41.26
C GLY A 43 -12.36 2.78 -40.65
N LEU A 44 -13.53 2.99 -41.27
CA LEU A 44 -14.70 2.11 -41.07
C LEU A 44 -14.83 1.17 -42.29
N LEU A 45 -15.06 -0.13 -42.01
CA LEU A 45 -15.67 -1.21 -42.82
C LEU A 45 -15.08 -2.53 -42.30
N GLY A 46 -15.75 -3.44 -41.70
CA GLY A 46 -17.01 -4.13 -41.95
C GLY A 46 -16.71 -5.62 -42.04
N LEU A 47 -17.33 -6.44 -41.25
CA LEU A 47 -17.99 -7.69 -41.72
C LEU A 47 -18.63 -8.48 -40.57
N SER A 48 -19.90 -8.64 -40.70
CA SER A 48 -20.81 -9.51 -39.97
C SER A 48 -20.69 -10.96 -40.42
N ILE A 49 -20.90 -11.96 -39.56
CA ILE A 49 -21.59 -13.22 -39.86
C ILE A 49 -22.21 -13.82 -38.59
N LEU A 50 -23.47 -14.17 -38.71
CA LEU A 50 -24.38 -14.77 -37.73
C LEU A 50 -24.42 -16.33 -37.87
N PRO A 51 -25.32 -17.05 -37.15
CA PRO A 51 -25.05 -18.22 -36.32
C PRO A 51 -25.60 -19.54 -36.88
N MET A 52 -25.36 -20.67 -36.19
CA MET A 52 -26.14 -21.87 -36.41
C MET A 52 -26.50 -22.61 -35.12
N LEU A 53 -27.81 -22.76 -34.94
CA LEU A 53 -28.47 -23.68 -34.02
C LEU A 53 -28.32 -25.14 -34.49
N GLY A 54 -28.32 -26.05 -33.50
CA GLY A 54 -28.56 -27.47 -33.76
C GLY A 54 -29.07 -28.15 -32.50
N ALA A 55 -30.37 -28.35 -32.44
CA ALA A 55 -31.04 -29.20 -31.46
C ALA A 55 -31.21 -30.61 -32.02
N LEU A 56 -31.07 -31.62 -31.18
CA LEU A 56 -31.71 -32.95 -31.43
C LEU A 56 -32.07 -33.58 -30.09
N ALA A 57 -33.34 -33.89 -29.98
CA ALA A 57 -33.97 -34.72 -28.95
C ALA A 57 -33.95 -36.19 -29.34
N ALA A 58 -33.92 -37.08 -28.38
CA ALA A 58 -34.40 -38.46 -28.53
C ALA A 58 -34.97 -38.96 -27.20
N CYS A 59 -36.21 -39.38 -27.27
CA CYS A 59 -36.97 -40.07 -26.22
C CYS A 59 -36.61 -41.57 -26.20
N GLY A 60 -36.80 -42.19 -25.03
CA GLY A 60 -36.86 -43.64 -24.83
C GLY A 60 -37.54 -43.92 -23.49
N ASP A 61 -38.77 -44.40 -23.54
CA ASP A 61 -39.54 -44.94 -22.42
C ASP A 61 -38.93 -46.27 -21.94
N ASP A 62 -38.98 -46.50 -20.65
CA ASP A 62 -39.33 -47.83 -20.10
C ASP A 62 -39.74 -47.70 -18.60
N ASP A 63 -40.89 -48.25 -18.30
CA ASP A 63 -41.52 -48.40 -16.99
C ASP A 63 -40.71 -49.35 -16.06
N ASP A 64 -40.48 -48.94 -14.84
CA ASP A 64 -40.50 -49.91 -13.73
C ASP A 64 -40.87 -49.23 -12.39
N SER A 65 -41.90 -49.76 -11.79
CA SER A 65 -42.51 -49.31 -10.55
C SER A 65 -41.72 -49.75 -9.33
N SER A 66 -41.05 -48.84 -8.65
CA SER A 66 -40.60 -49.03 -7.29
C SER A 66 -40.95 -47.82 -6.40
N SER A 67 -41.58 -48.12 -5.25
CA SER A 67 -42.01 -47.18 -4.22
C SER A 67 -40.91 -46.19 -3.84
N PRO A 68 -41.20 -44.91 -3.62
CA PRO A 68 -40.19 -43.93 -3.26
C PRO A 68 -39.68 -44.14 -1.85
N THR A 69 -38.40 -44.48 -1.73
CA THR A 69 -37.65 -44.34 -0.49
C THR A 69 -37.67 -42.86 -0.09
N PRO A 70 -37.98 -42.47 1.15
CA PRO A 70 -37.97 -41.09 1.56
C PRO A 70 -36.59 -40.48 1.35
N THR A 71 -36.51 -39.48 0.48
CA THR A 71 -35.31 -38.68 0.27
C THR A 71 -34.91 -38.07 1.60
N PRO A 72 -33.68 -38.28 2.10
CA PRO A 72 -33.25 -37.60 3.32
C PRO A 72 -33.32 -36.10 3.11
N THR A 73 -34.02 -35.40 4.01
CA THR A 73 -34.03 -33.94 4.07
C THR A 73 -32.57 -33.49 4.14
N PRO A 74 -32.11 -32.62 3.22
CA PRO A 74 -30.73 -32.15 3.27
C PRO A 74 -30.50 -31.49 4.61
N THR A 75 -29.53 -32.02 5.36
CA THR A 75 -29.01 -31.36 6.55
C THR A 75 -28.53 -29.97 6.11
N PRO A 76 -28.99 -28.88 6.75
CA PRO A 76 -28.51 -27.57 6.38
C PRO A 76 -27.00 -27.54 6.48
N THR A 77 -26.34 -27.24 5.36
CA THR A 77 -24.91 -26.99 5.34
C THR A 77 -24.61 -25.87 6.33
N PRO A 78 -23.67 -26.02 7.27
CA PRO A 78 -23.30 -24.94 8.17
C PRO A 78 -23.00 -23.69 7.35
N THR A 79 -23.75 -22.61 7.56
CA THR A 79 -23.46 -21.33 6.90
C THR A 79 -22.08 -20.90 7.38
N ASP A 80 -21.15 -20.68 6.47
CA ASP A 80 -19.84 -20.16 6.82
C ASP A 80 -20.02 -18.79 7.46
N SER A 81 -19.69 -18.68 8.76
CA SER A 81 -19.85 -17.46 9.53
C SER A 81 -18.98 -16.29 9.06
N TYR A 82 -18.12 -16.53 8.08
CA TYR A 82 -17.25 -15.52 7.46
C TYR A 82 -17.61 -15.23 5.99
N ALA A 83 -18.71 -15.80 5.49
CA ALA A 83 -19.21 -15.49 4.15
C ALA A 83 -19.59 -14.00 4.06
N ILE A 84 -19.26 -13.37 2.93
CA ILE A 84 -19.57 -11.96 2.68
C ILE A 84 -21.07 -11.78 2.44
N ASN A 85 -21.73 -11.03 3.32
CA ASN A 85 -23.19 -10.85 3.29
C ASN A 85 -23.66 -9.42 3.62
N PHE A 86 -22.81 -8.41 3.49
CA PHE A 86 -23.25 -7.02 3.64
C PHE A 86 -23.85 -6.46 2.32
N ALA A 87 -24.75 -5.49 2.44
CA ALA A 87 -25.22 -4.70 1.30
C ALA A 87 -24.15 -3.68 0.91
N SER A 88 -23.84 -3.57 -0.38
CA SER A 88 -22.87 -2.58 -0.87
C SER A 88 -23.29 -1.15 -0.49
N VAL A 89 -22.33 -0.34 -0.07
CA VAL A 89 -22.49 1.10 0.07
C VAL A 89 -22.45 1.73 -1.33
N ALA A 90 -23.44 2.55 -1.64
CA ALA A 90 -23.43 3.30 -2.90
C ALA A 90 -22.24 4.29 -2.95
N ALA A 91 -21.67 4.49 -4.12
CA ALA A 91 -20.71 5.57 -4.35
C ALA A 91 -21.33 6.90 -3.92
N ASN A 92 -20.60 7.67 -3.09
CA ASN A 92 -21.08 8.96 -2.59
C ASN A 92 -19.90 9.90 -2.34
N GLN A 93 -20.24 11.18 -2.13
CA GLN A 93 -19.30 12.28 -1.86
C GLN A 93 -19.61 12.94 -0.52
N ASN A 94 -20.07 12.17 0.46
CA ASN A 94 -20.38 12.67 1.80
C ASN A 94 -19.08 12.96 2.55
N ASP A 95 -19.01 14.08 3.24
CA ASP A 95 -17.90 14.43 4.12
C ASP A 95 -18.00 13.70 5.48
N THR A 96 -18.11 12.38 5.41
CA THR A 96 -18.16 11.48 6.56
C THR A 96 -17.89 10.04 6.12
N VAL A 97 -17.48 9.19 7.06
CA VAL A 97 -17.36 7.75 6.79
C VAL A 97 -18.74 7.13 6.65
N THR A 98 -18.97 6.44 5.54
CA THR A 98 -20.22 5.70 5.26
C THR A 98 -19.92 4.20 5.23
N VAL A 99 -20.69 3.41 5.99
CA VAL A 99 -20.59 1.93 6.06
C VAL A 99 -21.98 1.29 5.85
N PRO A 100 -22.09 -0.02 5.60
CA PRO A 100 -23.36 -0.69 5.44
C PRO A 100 -24.26 -0.56 6.67
N SER A 101 -25.56 -0.65 6.48
CA SER A 101 -26.52 -0.73 7.61
C SER A 101 -26.15 -1.89 8.55
N GLY A 102 -26.25 -1.68 9.85
CA GLY A 102 -25.86 -2.65 10.86
C GLY A 102 -24.39 -2.59 11.27
N TYR A 103 -23.64 -1.61 10.78
CA TYR A 103 -22.27 -1.33 11.22
C TYR A 103 -22.18 -0.02 12.00
N THR A 104 -21.17 0.07 12.86
CA THR A 104 -20.79 1.29 13.59
C THR A 104 -19.37 1.68 13.25
N VAL A 105 -19.12 2.99 13.29
CA VAL A 105 -17.80 3.60 13.15
C VAL A 105 -17.55 4.46 14.39
N ASP A 106 -16.44 4.20 15.08
CA ASP A 106 -15.93 5.02 16.17
C ASP A 106 -14.52 5.50 15.84
N VAL A 107 -14.17 6.73 16.19
CA VAL A 107 -12.79 7.24 16.07
C VAL A 107 -11.99 6.76 17.27
N LEU A 108 -10.87 6.05 17.01
CA LEU A 108 -9.97 5.52 18.04
C LEU A 108 -8.86 6.52 18.40
N LEU A 109 -8.23 7.10 17.40
CA LEU A 109 -7.06 7.97 17.54
C LEU A 109 -7.05 8.96 16.38
N LYS A 110 -6.64 10.21 16.62
CA LYS A 110 -6.52 11.26 15.60
C LYS A 110 -5.16 11.95 15.70
N ALA A 111 -4.69 12.51 14.63
CA ALA A 111 -3.53 13.39 14.65
C ALA A 111 -3.64 14.44 15.78
N GLY A 112 -2.62 14.57 16.59
CA GLY A 112 -2.61 15.44 17.77
C GLY A 112 -3.18 14.85 19.06
N ASP A 113 -3.74 13.63 19.06
CA ASP A 113 -4.10 12.93 20.31
C ASP A 113 -2.82 12.43 21.00
N SER A 114 -2.77 12.47 22.33
CA SER A 114 -1.59 12.02 23.08
C SER A 114 -1.44 10.50 23.07
N ILE A 115 -0.32 10.01 22.61
CA ILE A 115 0.12 8.60 22.71
C ILE A 115 0.92 8.42 24.02
N GLU A 116 1.97 9.20 24.19
CA GLU A 116 2.70 9.26 25.46
C GLU A 116 2.08 10.34 26.38
N ALA A 117 2.33 10.25 27.67
CA ALA A 117 1.76 11.20 28.63
C ALA A 117 2.07 12.66 28.26
N GLY A 118 1.05 13.44 27.98
CA GLY A 118 1.14 14.82 27.51
C GLY A 118 -0.23 15.45 27.30
N THR A 119 -0.24 16.72 26.89
CA THR A 119 -1.47 17.45 26.57
C THR A 119 -1.80 17.24 25.10
N PRO A 120 -2.99 16.74 24.72
CA PRO A 120 -3.39 16.58 23.32
C PRO A 120 -3.65 17.95 22.66
N TYR A 121 -3.72 17.95 21.34
CA TYR A 121 -4.10 19.12 20.56
C TYR A 121 -5.47 19.67 21.00
N SER A 122 -5.50 20.96 21.31
CA SER A 122 -6.68 21.66 21.82
C SER A 122 -7.09 22.89 20.97
N GLY A 123 -6.55 23.00 19.73
CA GLY A 123 -6.75 24.14 18.87
C GLY A 123 -5.60 25.17 18.90
N SER A 124 -4.58 24.95 19.70
CA SER A 124 -3.37 25.77 19.74
C SER A 124 -2.16 25.00 19.25
N TYR A 125 -1.23 25.69 18.57
CA TYR A 125 0.01 25.07 18.09
C TYR A 125 0.88 24.55 19.24
N PRO A 126 1.48 23.36 19.12
CA PRO A 126 2.28 22.76 20.17
C PRO A 126 3.69 23.32 20.24
N THR A 127 4.36 23.04 21.33
CA THR A 127 5.83 23.02 21.35
C THR A 127 6.35 21.74 20.68
N PRO A 128 7.60 21.69 20.20
CA PRO A 128 8.19 20.44 19.71
C PRO A 128 8.11 19.29 20.73
N ALA A 129 8.31 19.58 22.02
CA ALA A 129 8.28 18.58 23.08
C ALA A 129 6.87 18.00 23.34
N ASP A 130 5.80 18.77 23.08
CA ASP A 130 4.43 18.27 23.14
C ASP A 130 4.12 17.42 21.91
N ALA A 131 4.48 17.91 20.69
CA ALA A 131 4.23 17.22 19.45
C ALA A 131 4.93 15.84 19.35
N GLU A 132 6.11 15.68 19.99
CA GLU A 132 6.80 14.37 20.09
C GLU A 132 5.97 13.26 20.74
N LYS A 133 4.95 13.62 21.53
CA LYS A 133 4.10 12.68 22.26
C LYS A 133 2.78 12.42 21.58
N TRP A 134 2.49 13.12 20.49
CA TRP A 134 1.21 13.05 19.78
C TRP A 134 1.20 11.94 18.73
N ALA A 135 0.02 11.44 18.41
CA ALA A 135 -0.22 10.80 17.13
C ALA A 135 0.14 11.79 16.01
N GLY A 136 0.92 11.34 15.05
CA GLY A 136 1.35 12.15 13.91
C GLY A 136 0.24 12.41 12.91
N GLY A 137 0.59 13.03 11.80
CA GLY A 137 -0.29 13.27 10.66
C GLY A 137 -0.36 12.07 9.72
N ASN A 138 -1.32 12.08 8.81
CA ASN A 138 -1.46 11.10 7.74
C ASN A 138 -1.31 9.65 8.24
N HIS A 139 -2.31 9.18 9.01
CA HIS A 139 -2.34 7.81 9.51
C HIS A 139 -2.40 6.83 8.34
N ASP A 140 -1.44 5.90 8.26
CA ASP A 140 -1.30 4.97 7.17
C ASP A 140 -1.16 3.52 7.64
N GLY A 141 -0.15 2.76 7.17
CA GLY A 141 0.04 1.37 7.51
C GLY A 141 -0.12 1.07 8.99
N MET A 142 -0.75 -0.06 9.31
CA MET A 142 -0.90 -0.50 10.70
C MET A 142 -0.95 -2.01 10.85
N GLU A 143 -0.54 -2.49 12.03
CA GLU A 143 -0.64 -3.89 12.41
C GLU A 143 -1.12 -4.05 13.85
N PHE A 144 -1.97 -5.06 14.05
CA PHE A 144 -2.42 -5.47 15.39
C PHE A 144 -1.53 -6.58 15.94
N PHE A 145 -1.09 -6.46 17.19
CA PHE A 145 -0.26 -7.44 17.88
C PHE A 145 -0.96 -7.92 19.15
N GLU A 146 -1.05 -9.23 19.30
CA GLU A 146 -1.62 -9.85 20.49
C GLU A 146 -0.72 -9.60 21.70
N LEU A 147 -1.30 -9.30 22.85
CA LEU A 147 -0.58 -9.05 24.09
C LEU A 147 -0.75 -10.20 25.05
N SER A 148 0.36 -10.79 25.50
CA SER A 148 0.35 -11.91 26.45
C SER A 148 -0.45 -11.57 27.71
N GLY A 149 -1.32 -12.48 28.12
CA GLY A 149 -2.21 -12.29 29.27
C GLY A 149 -3.45 -11.45 29.01
N THR A 150 -3.67 -10.99 27.77
CA THR A 150 -4.87 -10.27 27.33
C THR A 150 -5.62 -11.10 26.29
N ASP A 151 -6.95 -11.14 26.36
CA ASP A 151 -7.74 -11.68 25.26
C ASP A 151 -7.62 -10.77 24.04
N ALA A 152 -7.05 -11.29 22.95
CA ALA A 152 -6.76 -10.53 21.74
C ALA A 152 -8.03 -10.00 21.02
N ASN A 153 -9.23 -10.50 21.38
CA ASN A 153 -10.51 -9.99 20.87
C ASN A 153 -11.05 -8.79 21.68
N SER A 154 -10.36 -8.45 22.77
CA SER A 154 -10.73 -7.34 23.66
C SER A 154 -9.58 -6.41 24.01
N GLY A 155 -8.34 -6.71 23.59
CA GLY A 155 -7.18 -5.83 23.81
C GLY A 155 -5.93 -6.33 23.10
N GLY A 156 -4.97 -5.43 22.88
CA GLY A 156 -3.71 -5.71 22.22
C GLY A 156 -2.90 -4.45 21.97
N LEU A 157 -1.88 -4.55 21.13
CA LEU A 157 -1.09 -3.41 20.68
C LEU A 157 -1.45 -3.11 19.22
N LEU A 158 -1.54 -1.83 18.90
CA LEU A 158 -1.70 -1.34 17.53
C LEU A 158 -0.47 -0.48 17.21
N ALA A 159 0.30 -0.87 16.19
CA ALA A 159 1.36 -0.05 15.62
C ALA A 159 0.79 0.66 14.40
N ILE A 160 1.00 1.98 14.31
CA ILE A 160 0.39 2.85 13.30
C ILE A 160 1.47 3.76 12.73
N ASN A 161 1.55 3.86 11.41
CA ASN A 161 2.40 4.80 10.70
C ASN A 161 1.78 6.20 10.67
N PHE A 162 2.64 7.20 10.64
CA PHE A 162 2.33 8.61 10.45
C PHE A 162 3.24 9.15 9.35
N GLU A 163 2.71 9.26 8.16
CA GLU A 163 3.50 9.43 6.95
C GLU A 163 3.95 10.88 6.74
N TYR A 164 3.00 11.81 6.66
CA TYR A 164 3.27 13.24 6.46
C TYR A 164 2.79 14.09 7.63
N PRO A 165 3.39 15.28 7.84
CA PRO A 165 2.92 16.22 8.86
C PRO A 165 1.58 16.87 8.49
N ASP A 166 0.61 16.87 9.39
CA ASP A 166 -0.57 17.75 9.32
C ASP A 166 -0.16 19.16 9.78
N PHE A 167 0.43 19.97 8.89
CA PHE A 167 0.97 21.30 9.22
C PHE A 167 -0.06 22.26 9.81
N ASN A 168 -1.35 22.11 9.45
CA ASN A 168 -2.47 22.91 9.94
C ASN A 168 -2.66 22.85 11.47
N ILE A 169 -2.20 21.79 12.13
CA ILE A 169 -2.24 21.65 13.61
C ILE A 169 -0.87 21.86 14.27
N LEU A 170 0.20 22.00 13.50
CA LEU A 170 1.57 22.11 14.02
C LEU A 170 2.08 23.56 14.06
N MET A 171 1.79 24.35 13.06
CA MET A 171 2.31 25.72 12.94
C MET A 171 1.45 26.60 12.01
N ALA A 172 1.59 27.89 12.16
CA ALA A 172 1.00 28.85 11.22
C ALA A 172 1.80 28.93 9.91
N GLY A 173 1.10 29.05 8.78
CA GLY A 173 1.71 29.21 7.46
C GLY A 173 2.27 27.92 6.87
N SER A 174 2.98 28.05 5.75
CA SER A 174 3.56 26.94 5.02
C SER A 174 4.94 26.55 5.57
N TYR A 175 5.25 25.26 5.57
CA TYR A 175 6.59 24.76 5.86
C TYR A 175 7.48 24.81 4.62
N ASN A 176 8.72 25.28 4.79
CA ASN A 176 9.75 25.21 3.76
C ASN A 176 11.06 24.74 4.42
N ALA A 177 11.48 23.53 4.13
CA ALA A 177 12.64 22.89 4.78
C ALA A 177 13.96 23.66 4.61
N ALA A 178 14.15 24.37 3.48
CA ALA A 178 15.36 25.14 3.20
C ALA A 178 15.49 26.39 4.10
N THR A 179 14.36 26.98 4.52
CA THR A 179 14.32 28.21 5.31
C THR A 179 13.77 28.02 6.73
N ALA A 180 13.29 26.81 7.06
CA ALA A 180 12.68 26.50 8.35
C ALA A 180 13.68 26.68 9.50
N THR A 181 13.20 27.27 10.58
CA THR A 181 13.95 27.33 11.86
C THR A 181 14.11 25.95 12.46
N ALA A 182 15.07 25.79 13.38
CA ALA A 182 15.26 24.54 14.10
C ALA A 182 13.97 24.06 14.81
N SER A 183 13.18 24.99 15.36
CA SER A 183 11.89 24.66 16.00
C SER A 183 10.85 24.17 15.00
N GLN A 184 10.74 24.78 13.83
CA GLN A 184 9.82 24.34 12.77
C GLN A 184 10.22 22.95 12.21
N LYS A 185 11.53 22.71 12.01
CA LYS A 185 12.02 21.39 11.59
C LYS A 185 11.71 20.34 12.67
N ALA A 186 11.94 20.64 13.94
CA ALA A 186 11.62 19.74 15.04
C ALA A 186 10.11 19.41 15.10
N LEU A 187 9.23 20.40 14.88
CA LEU A 187 7.78 20.19 14.80
C LEU A 187 7.40 19.32 13.60
N ALA A 188 7.93 19.58 12.41
CA ALA A 188 7.65 18.75 11.23
C ALA A 188 8.09 17.30 11.44
N LEU A 189 9.31 17.09 11.97
CA LEU A 189 9.86 15.77 12.23
C LEU A 189 9.13 15.03 13.38
N SER A 190 8.53 15.73 14.35
CA SER A 190 7.75 15.09 15.41
C SER A 190 6.45 14.48 14.91
N ALA A 191 5.92 14.96 13.78
CA ALA A 191 4.62 14.55 13.25
C ALA A 191 4.69 13.31 12.34
N VAL A 192 5.88 12.84 12.00
CA VAL A 192 6.09 11.63 11.17
C VAL A 192 6.66 10.48 11.99
N GLY A 193 6.75 9.30 11.36
CA GLY A 193 7.23 8.08 11.98
C GLY A 193 6.10 7.16 12.42
N ILE A 194 6.19 6.55 13.60
CA ILE A 194 5.16 5.61 14.07
C ILE A 194 4.74 5.85 15.53
N GLY A 195 3.56 5.32 15.87
CA GLY A 195 3.10 5.16 17.23
C GLY A 195 2.74 3.71 17.53
N VAL A 196 3.15 3.20 18.69
CA VAL A 196 2.61 1.97 19.27
C VAL A 196 1.67 2.36 20.40
N VAL A 197 0.47 1.82 20.42
CA VAL A 197 -0.54 2.06 21.47
C VAL A 197 -1.12 0.76 21.97
N GLU A 198 -1.27 0.63 23.30
CA GLU A 198 -2.11 -0.42 23.86
C GLU A 198 -3.57 0.02 23.76
N ILE A 199 -4.39 -0.83 23.17
CA ILE A 199 -5.82 -0.60 23.00
C ILE A 199 -6.63 -1.66 23.75
N ALA A 200 -7.79 -1.26 24.25
CA ALA A 200 -8.70 -2.14 24.95
C ALA A 200 -10.15 -1.80 24.63
N LYS A 201 -11.01 -2.82 24.64
CA LYS A 201 -12.45 -2.72 24.47
C LYS A 201 -13.12 -2.58 25.83
N GLY A 202 -13.84 -1.49 26.02
CA GLY A 202 -14.61 -1.24 27.23
C GLY A 202 -15.85 -2.12 27.36
N THR A 203 -16.49 -2.05 28.52
CA THR A 203 -17.75 -2.78 28.80
C THR A 203 -18.91 -2.31 27.93
N ASP A 204 -18.84 -1.11 27.39
CA ASP A 204 -19.77 -0.54 26.40
C ASP A 204 -19.48 -1.04 24.97
N GLY A 205 -18.46 -1.88 24.81
CA GLY A 205 -18.03 -2.42 23.53
C GLY A 205 -17.18 -1.47 22.69
N LYS A 206 -16.89 -0.24 23.14
CA LYS A 206 -16.01 0.69 22.41
C LYS A 206 -14.55 0.42 22.68
N TRP A 207 -13.74 0.62 21.65
CA TRP A 207 -12.28 0.54 21.77
C TRP A 207 -11.70 1.90 22.15
N ALA A 208 -10.68 1.89 22.99
CA ALA A 208 -9.96 3.10 23.38
C ALA A 208 -8.47 2.79 23.57
N VAL A 209 -7.64 3.81 23.38
CA VAL A 209 -6.23 3.78 23.76
C VAL A 209 -6.15 3.76 25.29
N LYS A 210 -5.38 2.84 25.85
CA LYS A 210 -5.16 2.72 27.28
C LYS A 210 -4.12 3.76 27.73
N ALA A 211 -4.60 4.84 28.32
CA ALA A 211 -3.76 5.92 28.78
C ALA A 211 -2.71 5.43 29.80
N GLY A 212 -1.48 5.92 29.65
CA GLY A 212 -0.38 5.59 30.57
C GLY A 212 0.14 4.15 30.47
N SER A 213 -0.22 3.40 29.45
CA SER A 213 0.39 2.11 29.20
C SER A 213 1.89 2.24 28.97
N ARG A 214 2.68 1.30 29.51
CA ARG A 214 4.12 1.21 29.25
C ARG A 214 4.46 0.94 27.79
N PHE A 215 3.51 0.42 27.02
CA PHE A 215 3.70 0.11 25.59
C PHE A 215 3.47 1.31 24.68
N ASN A 216 2.79 2.36 25.19
CA ASN A 216 2.54 3.55 24.41
C ASN A 216 3.86 4.26 24.12
N LYS A 217 4.26 4.30 22.85
CA LYS A 217 5.56 4.77 22.43
C LYS A 217 5.52 5.46 21.07
N ARG A 218 6.21 6.59 20.96
CA ARG A 218 6.46 7.28 19.69
C ARG A 218 7.89 7.01 19.21
N TYR A 219 8.02 6.81 17.92
CA TYR A 219 9.27 6.78 17.17
C TYR A 219 9.12 7.79 16.03
N THR A 220 9.81 8.91 16.12
CA THR A 220 9.58 10.09 15.28
C THR A 220 10.73 10.36 14.31
N GLY A 221 10.56 11.36 13.43
CA GLY A 221 11.64 11.92 12.63
C GLY A 221 12.75 12.58 13.44
N ASN A 222 12.54 12.87 14.73
CA ASN A 222 13.60 13.36 15.64
C ASN A 222 14.31 12.26 16.43
N SER A 223 13.78 11.03 16.45
CA SER A 223 14.39 9.90 17.16
C SER A 223 15.70 9.46 16.50
N SER A 224 16.53 8.75 17.23
CA SER A 224 17.79 8.20 16.71
C SER A 224 17.64 6.73 16.35
N TYR A 225 18.18 6.35 15.20
CA TYR A 225 18.12 5.00 14.65
C TYR A 225 19.53 4.48 14.33
N LYS A 226 19.64 3.17 14.21
CA LYS A 226 20.80 2.48 13.67
C LYS A 226 20.42 1.82 12.34
N ALA A 227 21.44 1.53 11.54
CA ALA A 227 21.30 0.66 10.39
C ALA A 227 22.06 -0.65 10.61
N SER A 228 21.59 -1.72 9.99
CA SER A 228 22.27 -3.02 9.95
C SER A 228 22.20 -3.61 8.54
N GLY A 229 22.93 -4.68 8.30
CA GLY A 229 23.01 -5.32 6.98
C GLY A 229 24.12 -4.74 6.10
N PRO A 230 24.21 -5.20 4.84
CA PRO A 230 25.40 -4.99 3.98
C PRO A 230 25.73 -3.54 3.65
N ALA A 231 24.73 -2.64 3.59
CA ALA A 231 24.95 -1.24 3.24
C ALA A 231 25.04 -0.31 4.46
N SER A 232 24.95 -0.82 5.68
CA SER A 232 24.94 -0.01 6.90
C SER A 232 26.17 0.89 7.08
N GLY A 233 27.32 0.47 6.54
CA GLY A 233 28.57 1.26 6.56
C GLY A 233 28.58 2.50 5.66
N LEU A 234 27.60 2.65 4.76
CA LEU A 234 27.44 3.83 3.90
C LEU A 234 26.50 4.87 4.52
N LEU A 235 25.79 4.53 5.58
CA LEU A 235 24.88 5.41 6.29
C LEU A 235 25.57 6.09 7.47
N SER A 236 24.95 7.13 8.01
CA SER A 236 25.43 7.78 9.23
C SER A 236 25.50 6.78 10.39
N PRO A 237 26.53 6.82 11.26
CA PRO A 237 26.64 5.92 12.42
C PRO A 237 25.46 6.01 13.40
N THR A 238 24.83 7.18 13.44
CA THR A 238 23.53 7.43 14.11
C THR A 238 22.68 8.19 13.11
N ILE A 239 21.55 7.61 12.74
CA ILE A 239 20.62 8.17 11.77
C ILE A 239 19.58 8.98 12.54
N LYS A 240 19.37 10.23 12.15
CA LYS A 240 18.29 11.06 12.68
C LYS A 240 17.01 10.75 11.92
N GLY A 241 16.07 10.16 12.60
CA GLY A 241 14.72 9.99 12.10
C GLY A 241 14.48 8.88 11.10
N MET A 242 13.22 8.72 10.81
CA MET A 242 12.64 8.04 9.66
C MET A 242 11.59 8.97 9.06
N LEU A 243 11.38 8.88 7.75
CA LEU A 243 10.53 9.79 6.98
C LEU A 243 9.57 8.99 6.11
N ASN A 244 8.40 9.59 5.83
CA ASN A 244 7.43 9.04 4.90
C ASN A 244 7.08 7.58 5.22
N ASN A 245 6.72 7.33 6.46
CA ASN A 245 6.32 5.99 6.89
C ASN A 245 4.91 5.70 6.36
N CYS A 246 4.83 5.25 5.11
CA CYS A 246 3.59 4.97 4.41
C CYS A 246 2.98 3.65 4.90
N ALA A 247 3.11 2.60 4.16
CA ALA A 247 2.53 1.33 4.52
C ALA A 247 3.44 0.48 5.44
N SER A 248 3.01 -0.71 5.79
CA SER A 248 3.67 -1.53 6.79
C SER A 248 3.54 -3.02 6.53
N GLY A 249 4.16 -3.80 7.38
CA GLY A 249 3.97 -5.21 7.49
C GLY A 249 4.45 -5.74 8.84
N ARG A 250 4.44 -7.05 8.98
CA ARG A 250 4.92 -7.72 10.18
C ARG A 250 5.81 -8.89 9.84
N THR A 251 6.66 -9.27 10.76
CA THR A 251 7.43 -10.51 10.66
C THR A 251 6.71 -11.68 11.34
N PRO A 252 7.02 -12.93 10.99
CA PRO A 252 6.46 -14.08 11.69
C PRO A 252 6.98 -14.23 13.14
N TRP A 253 8.02 -13.48 13.54
CA TRP A 253 8.50 -13.41 14.93
C TRP A 253 7.96 -12.21 15.70
N GLY A 254 6.97 -11.50 15.14
CA GLY A 254 6.17 -10.50 15.86
C GLY A 254 6.82 -9.14 15.98
N THR A 255 7.67 -8.73 15.05
CA THR A 255 8.09 -7.32 14.91
C THR A 255 7.27 -6.61 13.84
N TYR A 256 7.19 -5.30 13.94
CA TYR A 256 6.56 -4.40 12.97
C TYR A 256 7.61 -3.90 11.98
N LEU A 257 7.26 -3.90 10.70
CA LEU A 257 8.08 -3.34 9.63
C LEU A 257 7.37 -2.10 9.11
N THR A 258 7.94 -0.94 9.34
CA THR A 258 7.46 0.32 8.76
C THR A 258 8.32 0.66 7.55
N CYS A 259 7.70 1.18 6.51
CA CYS A 259 8.28 1.37 5.19
C CYS A 259 8.48 2.86 4.92
N GLU A 260 9.72 3.29 4.68
CA GLU A 260 10.02 4.66 4.25
C GLU A 260 9.76 4.76 2.73
N GLU A 261 8.72 5.48 2.34
CA GLU A 261 8.34 5.73 0.95
C GLU A 261 9.02 7.00 0.39
N SER A 262 10.21 7.28 0.83
CA SER A 262 11.01 8.39 0.28
C SER A 262 12.49 8.12 0.41
N THR A 263 13.20 8.30 -0.70
CA THR A 263 14.66 8.25 -0.75
C THR A 263 15.30 9.63 -0.57
N ASP A 264 14.53 10.65 -0.22
CA ASP A 264 15.05 12.01 0.03
C ASP A 264 14.89 12.46 1.49
N ASN A 265 15.48 13.61 1.80
CA ASN A 265 15.53 14.23 3.13
C ASN A 265 14.61 15.47 3.23
N TYR A 266 13.46 15.45 2.57
CA TYR A 266 12.59 16.59 2.29
C TYR A 266 12.18 17.44 3.52
N LEU A 267 12.16 16.87 4.72
CA LEU A 267 11.88 17.64 5.97
C LEU A 267 13.13 18.30 6.57
N ASP A 268 14.33 17.75 6.34
CA ASP A 268 15.58 18.33 6.82
C ASP A 268 16.72 18.08 5.83
N PRO A 269 16.90 18.92 4.80
CA PRO A 269 17.93 18.73 3.77
C PRO A 269 19.37 18.85 4.28
N THR A 270 19.58 19.02 5.58
CA THR A 270 20.92 18.92 6.20
C THR A 270 21.34 17.50 6.52
N GLN A 271 20.41 16.53 6.46
CA GLN A 271 20.70 15.11 6.66
C GLN A 271 21.12 14.46 5.33
N PRO A 272 22.01 13.46 5.33
CA PRO A 272 22.31 12.66 4.13
C PRO A 272 21.08 11.92 3.62
N GLU A 273 20.82 11.97 2.31
CA GLU A 273 19.67 11.28 1.69
C GLU A 273 19.75 9.76 1.84
N GLU A 274 20.98 9.19 1.83
CA GLU A 274 21.22 7.76 1.99
C GLU A 274 20.69 7.20 3.31
N ASN A 275 20.41 8.05 4.29
CA ASN A 275 19.82 7.66 5.55
C ASN A 275 18.35 7.22 5.45
N TYR A 276 17.65 7.54 4.36
CA TYR A 276 16.22 7.32 4.16
C TYR A 276 15.92 6.39 2.97
N GLY A 277 14.69 5.90 2.89
CA GLY A 277 14.25 4.94 1.87
C GLY A 277 14.50 3.49 2.27
N TRP A 278 14.34 3.15 3.55
CA TRP A 278 14.60 1.82 4.09
C TRP A 278 13.37 1.25 4.81
N VAL A 279 13.30 -0.06 4.92
CA VAL A 279 12.40 -0.70 5.89
C VAL A 279 13.00 -0.59 7.28
N VAL A 280 12.21 -0.13 8.26
CA VAL A 280 12.62 0.01 9.65
C VAL A 280 11.91 -1.03 10.51
N GLU A 281 12.65 -1.89 11.19
CA GLU A 281 12.10 -2.89 12.09
C GLU A 281 11.94 -2.32 13.50
N ILE A 282 10.72 -2.47 14.04
CA ILE A 282 10.31 -1.99 15.36
C ILE A 282 9.77 -3.17 16.17
N ASP A 283 10.12 -3.26 17.44
CA ASP A 283 9.48 -4.21 18.36
C ASP A 283 8.34 -3.55 19.16
N PRO A 284 7.07 -3.86 18.86
CA PRO A 284 5.94 -3.26 19.57
C PRO A 284 5.90 -3.65 21.06
N TYR A 285 6.58 -4.72 21.46
CA TYR A 285 6.65 -5.16 22.85
C TYR A 285 7.80 -4.51 23.64
N GLN A 286 8.73 -3.82 22.96
CA GLN A 286 9.91 -3.16 23.54
C GLN A 286 10.85 -4.13 24.28
N GLU A 287 10.98 -5.35 23.78
CA GLU A 287 11.83 -6.41 24.34
C GLU A 287 13.14 -6.59 23.57
N LEU A 288 13.17 -6.19 22.29
CA LEU A 288 14.32 -6.33 21.38
C LEU A 288 15.06 -5.00 21.22
N ALA A 289 16.36 -5.10 20.89
CA ALA A 289 17.24 -3.94 20.73
C ALA A 289 17.08 -3.28 19.35
N VAL A 290 15.93 -2.73 19.09
CA VAL A 290 15.55 -1.96 17.88
C VAL A 290 15.03 -0.58 18.34
N PRO A 291 14.84 0.43 17.48
CA PRO A 291 14.58 0.38 16.03
C PRO A 291 15.84 0.29 15.16
N THR A 292 15.73 -0.41 14.02
CA THR A 292 16.85 -0.64 13.10
C THR A 292 16.41 -0.57 11.65
N LYS A 293 17.10 0.23 10.81
CA LYS A 293 16.93 0.26 9.37
C LYS A 293 17.63 -0.94 8.74
N ARG A 294 16.89 -1.75 7.96
CA ARG A 294 17.33 -3.04 7.43
C ARG A 294 17.85 -2.90 6.00
N THR A 295 19.15 -2.63 5.83
CA THR A 295 19.72 -2.28 4.53
C THR A 295 19.78 -3.43 3.52
N ALA A 296 19.67 -4.69 3.94
CA ALA A 296 19.61 -5.82 3.02
C ALA A 296 18.33 -5.87 2.19
N LEU A 297 17.28 -5.15 2.60
CA LEU A 297 16.00 -5.03 1.89
C LEU A 297 16.05 -4.03 0.71
N GLY A 298 17.17 -3.31 0.53
CA GLY A 298 17.36 -2.33 -0.54
C GLY A 298 16.81 -0.95 -0.18
N ARG A 299 17.28 0.09 -0.92
CA ARG A 299 16.88 1.48 -0.77
C ARG A 299 16.03 1.91 -1.94
N PHE A 300 14.76 2.18 -1.70
CA PHE A 300 13.77 2.70 -2.66
C PHE A 300 12.56 3.25 -1.90
N ASP A 301 11.59 3.81 -2.60
CA ASP A 301 10.35 4.28 -2.01
C ASP A 301 9.49 3.06 -1.65
N HIS A 302 9.69 2.57 -0.39
CA HIS A 302 9.05 1.36 0.10
C HIS A 302 7.60 1.61 0.43
N GLU A 303 6.72 0.84 -0.22
CA GLU A 303 5.30 0.87 0.07
C GLU A 303 4.99 -0.02 1.28
N ASN A 304 4.77 -1.30 1.11
CA ASN A 304 4.57 -2.20 2.23
C ASN A 304 5.52 -3.41 2.22
N THR A 305 5.45 -4.21 3.27
CA THR A 305 6.07 -5.54 3.31
C THR A 305 5.02 -6.61 3.59
N ALA A 306 5.09 -7.73 2.85
CA ALA A 306 4.31 -8.93 3.13
C ALA A 306 5.22 -10.15 3.21
N TYR A 307 5.08 -10.99 4.24
CA TYR A 307 5.89 -12.20 4.34
C TYR A 307 5.17 -13.45 3.85
N MET A 308 5.95 -14.38 3.30
CA MET A 308 5.57 -15.77 3.09
C MET A 308 6.50 -16.63 3.94
N ALA A 309 5.94 -17.56 4.71
CA ALA A 309 6.72 -18.53 5.48
C ALA A 309 6.22 -19.96 5.20
N ASN A 310 7.13 -20.95 5.19
CA ASN A 310 6.77 -22.36 5.06
C ASN A 310 6.84 -23.09 6.40
N SER A 311 6.51 -24.39 6.41
CA SER A 311 6.56 -25.25 7.59
C SER A 311 7.96 -25.40 8.19
N ASP A 312 9.01 -25.18 7.39
CA ASP A 312 10.40 -25.25 7.85
C ASP A 312 10.90 -23.90 8.38
N HIS A 313 9.99 -22.96 8.60
CA HIS A 313 10.28 -21.59 9.06
C HIS A 313 11.20 -20.77 8.13
N ARG A 314 11.31 -21.14 6.84
CA ARG A 314 11.98 -20.32 5.84
C ARG A 314 11.06 -19.18 5.44
N VAL A 315 11.61 -17.99 5.24
CA VAL A 315 10.86 -16.75 5.05
C VAL A 315 11.35 -16.00 3.82
N ALA A 316 10.40 -15.44 3.07
CA ALA A 316 10.62 -14.37 2.12
C ALA A 316 9.76 -13.15 2.49
N ILE A 317 10.27 -11.94 2.21
CA ILE A 317 9.58 -10.66 2.34
C ILE A 317 9.37 -10.10 0.93
N TYR A 318 8.14 -9.77 0.57
CA TYR A 318 7.76 -9.11 -0.68
C TYR A 318 7.54 -7.63 -0.43
N MET A 319 7.94 -6.78 -1.39
CA MET A 319 7.88 -5.32 -1.25
C MET A 319 7.49 -4.68 -2.57
N GLY A 320 6.59 -3.69 -2.52
CA GLY A 320 6.28 -2.77 -3.60
C GLY A 320 7.23 -1.56 -3.58
N HIS A 321 7.55 -1.03 -4.75
CA HIS A 321 8.22 0.26 -4.91
C HIS A 321 7.23 1.21 -5.56
N ASP A 322 6.71 2.17 -4.81
CA ASP A 322 5.88 3.22 -5.38
C ASP A 322 6.73 4.19 -6.19
N GLY A 323 6.86 3.89 -7.45
CA GLY A 323 7.63 4.68 -8.39
C GLY A 323 7.01 4.65 -9.79
N THR A 324 7.23 5.72 -10.54
CA THR A 324 6.79 5.82 -11.93
C THR A 324 7.99 5.82 -12.89
N PRO A 325 8.51 4.62 -13.22
CA PRO A 325 8.04 3.28 -12.86
C PRO A 325 8.70 2.74 -11.59
N GLY A 326 7.95 1.92 -10.85
CA GLY A 326 8.47 1.10 -9.77
C GLY A 326 8.80 -0.33 -10.17
N CYS A 327 9.23 -1.15 -9.22
CA CYS A 327 9.45 -2.59 -9.37
C CYS A 327 8.87 -3.35 -8.18
N ILE A 328 8.74 -4.67 -8.31
CA ILE A 328 8.37 -5.57 -7.22
C ILE A 328 9.61 -6.33 -6.78
N TYR A 329 9.84 -6.39 -5.48
CA TYR A 329 11.02 -7.02 -4.88
C TYR A 329 10.64 -8.19 -3.97
N LYS A 330 11.61 -9.09 -3.79
CA LYS A 330 11.55 -10.22 -2.87
C LYS A 330 12.87 -10.35 -2.14
N PHE A 331 12.85 -10.37 -0.83
CA PHE A 331 14.01 -10.69 -0.02
C PHE A 331 13.84 -12.09 0.58
N VAL A 332 14.81 -12.98 0.38
CA VAL A 332 14.80 -14.35 0.91
C VAL A 332 15.83 -14.46 2.02
N CYS A 333 15.38 -14.75 3.25
CA CYS A 333 16.27 -14.94 4.38
C CYS A 333 17.12 -16.20 4.23
N ASP A 334 18.41 -16.13 4.61
CA ASP A 334 19.37 -17.23 4.46
C ASP A 334 19.05 -18.43 5.36
N ARG A 335 18.43 -18.18 6.51
CA ARG A 335 18.12 -19.21 7.50
C ARG A 335 16.63 -19.25 7.88
N ALA A 336 16.23 -20.30 8.56
CA ALA A 336 14.92 -20.41 9.19
C ALA A 336 14.84 -19.50 10.43
N TYR A 337 13.66 -18.93 10.69
CA TYR A 337 13.42 -18.17 11.93
C TYR A 337 13.11 -19.13 13.09
N SER A 338 13.42 -18.69 14.32
CA SER A 338 13.03 -19.40 15.53
C SER A 338 11.62 -18.98 15.96
N ALA A 339 10.67 -19.90 15.92
CA ALA A 339 9.30 -19.64 16.37
C ALA A 339 9.19 -19.51 17.91
N SER A 340 10.14 -20.09 18.66
CA SER A 340 10.13 -20.11 20.13
C SER A 340 11.03 -19.05 20.79
N ASN A 341 11.90 -18.39 20.03
CA ASN A 341 12.84 -17.42 20.58
C ASN A 341 12.92 -16.19 19.67
N ARG A 342 12.16 -15.13 19.99
CA ARG A 342 12.11 -13.87 19.22
C ARG A 342 13.49 -13.22 19.10
N ALA A 343 14.30 -13.25 20.18
CA ALA A 343 15.61 -12.60 20.19
C ALA A 343 16.61 -13.26 19.23
N ALA A 344 16.45 -14.56 18.92
CA ALA A 344 17.30 -15.25 17.96
C ALA A 344 17.05 -14.79 16.49
N ASN A 345 16.02 -14.00 16.26
CA ASN A 345 15.64 -13.51 14.93
C ASN A 345 16.06 -12.06 14.68
N ILE A 346 16.76 -11.42 15.64
CA ILE A 346 17.04 -9.97 15.60
C ILE A 346 17.82 -9.52 14.36
N ASP A 347 18.59 -10.39 13.73
CA ASP A 347 19.40 -10.14 12.54
C ASP A 347 18.90 -10.90 11.29
N MET A 348 17.69 -11.47 11.32
CA MET A 348 17.15 -12.23 10.18
C MET A 348 17.08 -11.43 8.89
N LEU A 349 16.74 -10.14 9.00
CA LEU A 349 16.60 -9.23 7.86
C LEU A 349 17.94 -8.57 7.44
N ASP A 350 19.05 -8.98 8.02
CA ASP A 350 20.40 -8.56 7.62
C ASP A 350 21.09 -9.58 6.72
N HIS A 351 20.60 -10.84 6.72
CA HIS A 351 21.20 -11.99 6.07
C HIS A 351 20.22 -12.64 5.10
N GLY A 352 20.46 -12.44 3.82
CA GLY A 352 19.61 -12.95 2.74
C GLY A 352 19.98 -12.36 1.39
N THR A 353 19.17 -12.67 0.41
CA THR A 353 19.34 -12.17 -0.95
C THR A 353 18.11 -11.40 -1.40
N LEU A 354 18.33 -10.19 -1.92
CA LEU A 354 17.30 -9.38 -2.56
C LEU A 354 17.20 -9.75 -4.04
N TYR A 355 15.98 -9.80 -4.54
CA TYR A 355 15.62 -10.09 -5.93
C TYR A 355 14.63 -9.05 -6.45
N VAL A 356 14.64 -8.81 -7.76
CA VAL A 356 13.63 -8.06 -8.48
C VAL A 356 12.81 -8.98 -9.38
N ALA A 357 11.51 -8.73 -9.50
CA ALA A 357 10.60 -9.52 -10.32
C ALA A 357 10.75 -9.21 -11.80
N ARG A 358 10.77 -10.26 -12.64
CA ARG A 358 10.62 -10.18 -14.09
C ARG A 358 9.37 -10.94 -14.52
N PHE A 359 8.44 -10.24 -15.16
CA PHE A 359 7.18 -10.79 -15.66
C PHE A 359 7.28 -11.06 -17.16
N ASN A 360 7.08 -12.30 -17.60
CA ASN A 360 7.15 -12.71 -19.00
C ASN A 360 5.75 -12.72 -19.64
N ALA A 361 5.70 -12.55 -20.97
CA ALA A 361 4.46 -12.48 -21.73
C ALA A 361 3.64 -13.78 -21.74
N ASP A 362 4.27 -14.90 -21.42
CA ASP A 362 3.63 -16.23 -21.37
C ASP A 362 2.94 -16.54 -20.02
N GLY A 363 2.88 -15.56 -19.12
CA GLY A 363 2.30 -15.74 -17.78
C GLY A 363 3.25 -16.39 -16.77
N THR A 364 4.53 -16.59 -17.13
CA THR A 364 5.58 -17.00 -16.19
C THR A 364 6.34 -15.78 -15.67
N GLY A 365 7.05 -15.93 -14.56
CA GLY A 365 7.95 -14.94 -14.03
C GLY A 365 9.15 -15.56 -13.34
N GLU A 366 10.15 -14.73 -13.11
CA GLU A 366 11.39 -15.12 -12.43
C GLU A 366 11.88 -14.03 -11.49
N TRP A 367 12.58 -14.44 -10.45
CA TRP A 367 13.25 -13.57 -9.49
C TRP A 367 14.72 -13.39 -9.90
N ARG A 368 15.10 -12.16 -10.24
CA ARG A 368 16.45 -11.78 -10.68
C ARG A 368 17.26 -11.31 -9.48
N ALA A 369 18.35 -12.03 -9.16
CA ALA A 369 19.19 -11.71 -8.02
C ALA A 369 19.83 -10.31 -8.13
N MET A 370 19.72 -9.51 -7.09
CA MET A 370 20.34 -8.20 -6.96
C MET A 370 21.66 -8.32 -6.17
N VAL A 371 22.60 -9.07 -6.76
CA VAL A 371 23.89 -9.42 -6.17
C VAL A 371 24.99 -8.82 -7.02
N HIS A 372 25.94 -8.13 -6.39
CA HIS A 372 27.12 -7.60 -7.06
C HIS A 372 27.85 -8.68 -7.86
N GLY A 373 28.20 -8.37 -9.10
CA GLY A 373 28.80 -9.32 -10.05
C GLY A 373 27.82 -10.18 -10.84
N GLN A 374 26.51 -10.12 -10.53
CA GLN A 374 25.48 -10.86 -11.25
C GLN A 374 24.53 -9.93 -12.01
N ASN A 375 23.84 -10.44 -13.04
CA ASN A 375 22.81 -9.74 -13.80
C ASN A 375 23.19 -8.32 -14.29
N GLY A 376 24.48 -8.09 -14.58
CA GLY A 376 24.99 -6.80 -15.04
C GLY A 376 25.32 -5.79 -13.91
N LEU A 377 25.19 -6.18 -12.64
CA LEU A 377 25.47 -5.32 -11.49
C LEU A 377 26.97 -5.27 -11.19
N THR A 378 27.70 -4.55 -12.02
CA THR A 378 29.17 -4.41 -11.99
C THR A 378 29.57 -2.96 -12.23
N VAL A 379 30.86 -2.68 -12.12
CA VAL A 379 31.45 -1.40 -12.59
C VAL A 379 31.17 -1.23 -14.08
N GLY A 380 30.82 -0.03 -14.52
CA GLY A 380 30.51 0.29 -15.92
C GLY A 380 29.12 -0.23 -16.36
N ALA A 381 28.24 -0.54 -15.45
CA ALA A 381 26.87 -0.89 -15.78
C ALA A 381 26.12 0.30 -16.42
N SER A 382 25.00 0.00 -17.06
CA SER A 382 24.23 0.98 -17.82
C SER A 382 22.74 0.85 -17.45
N ASP A 383 22.24 1.83 -16.71
CA ASP A 383 20.83 1.90 -16.33
C ASP A 383 19.98 2.35 -17.52
N PRO A 384 19.02 1.54 -17.99
CA PRO A 384 18.14 1.90 -19.10
C PRO A 384 17.18 3.06 -18.80
N GLY A 385 17.08 3.51 -17.54
CA GLY A 385 16.20 4.58 -17.12
C GLY A 385 14.71 4.20 -17.16
N ASN A 386 13.86 5.22 -17.19
CA ASN A 386 12.41 5.03 -17.26
C ASN A 386 11.95 4.70 -18.69
N THR A 387 11.87 3.43 -19.03
CA THR A 387 11.43 2.96 -20.36
C THR A 387 9.92 2.97 -20.57
N SER A 388 9.14 3.28 -19.55
CA SER A 388 7.66 3.25 -19.62
C SER A 388 7.04 4.53 -20.19
N GLN A 389 7.68 5.68 -20.02
CA GLN A 389 7.09 7.00 -20.32
C GLN A 389 7.52 7.59 -21.68
N SER A 390 8.41 6.94 -22.42
CA SER A 390 8.87 7.42 -23.72
C SER A 390 8.84 6.32 -24.77
N THR A 391 8.27 6.61 -25.94
CA THR A 391 8.36 5.76 -27.14
C THR A 391 9.70 5.92 -27.85
N THR A 392 10.45 6.96 -27.54
CA THR A 392 11.84 7.14 -28.02
C THR A 392 12.76 6.49 -27.01
N PRO A 393 13.69 5.61 -27.44
CA PRO A 393 14.67 5.03 -26.54
C PRO A 393 15.44 6.11 -25.77
N LEU A 394 15.51 5.95 -24.46
CA LEU A 394 16.32 6.82 -23.61
C LEU A 394 17.80 6.43 -23.76
N ALA A 395 18.69 7.43 -23.67
CA ALA A 395 20.10 7.14 -23.53
C ALA A 395 20.33 6.50 -22.14
N PRO A 396 20.94 5.30 -22.06
CA PRO A 396 21.23 4.70 -20.78
C PRO A 396 22.19 5.57 -19.96
N THR A 397 21.98 5.60 -18.64
CA THR A 397 22.86 6.34 -17.72
C THR A 397 23.93 5.41 -17.17
N PRO A 398 25.23 5.73 -17.26
CA PRO A 398 26.27 4.96 -16.61
C PRO A 398 26.07 4.92 -15.11
N VAL A 399 26.24 3.73 -14.52
CA VAL A 399 26.19 3.50 -13.08
C VAL A 399 27.25 2.48 -12.68
N ASP A 400 27.94 2.73 -11.57
CA ASP A 400 28.92 1.80 -11.04
C ASP A 400 28.37 1.09 -9.81
N PHE A 401 28.53 -0.22 -9.79
CA PHE A 401 28.30 -1.05 -8.62
C PHE A 401 29.64 -1.69 -8.23
N ASN A 402 30.37 -1.08 -7.29
CA ASN A 402 31.68 -1.56 -6.87
C ASN A 402 31.60 -2.71 -5.86
N ASN A 403 30.49 -2.83 -5.16
CA ASN A 403 30.25 -3.82 -4.11
C ASN A 403 28.75 -3.99 -3.85
N GLN A 404 28.39 -4.93 -2.95
CA GLN A 404 27.00 -5.22 -2.62
C GLN A 404 26.28 -4.04 -1.94
N ALA A 405 26.98 -3.24 -1.15
CA ALA A 405 26.37 -2.09 -0.48
C ALA A 405 25.88 -1.05 -1.50
N GLU A 406 26.65 -0.80 -2.56
CA GLU A 406 26.26 0.13 -3.63
C GLU A 406 25.08 -0.40 -4.47
N VAL A 407 24.97 -1.71 -4.68
CA VAL A 407 23.77 -2.33 -5.29
C VAL A 407 22.53 -2.01 -4.46
N LEU A 408 22.61 -2.10 -3.14
CA LEU A 408 21.49 -1.90 -2.23
C LEU A 408 21.13 -0.41 -2.05
N VAL A 409 22.13 0.48 -2.02
CA VAL A 409 21.89 1.95 -1.94
C VAL A 409 21.31 2.49 -3.25
N ASN A 410 21.80 1.99 -4.39
CA ASN A 410 21.29 2.36 -5.72
C ASN A 410 20.28 1.34 -6.25
N CYS A 411 19.42 0.84 -5.37
CA CYS A 411 18.53 -0.30 -5.62
C CYS A 411 17.60 -0.09 -6.82
N ILE A 412 17.09 1.12 -7.02
CA ILE A 412 16.20 1.50 -8.13
C ILE A 412 16.92 1.30 -9.48
N SER A 413 18.13 1.81 -9.64
CA SER A 413 18.94 1.60 -10.84
C SER A 413 19.37 0.13 -10.99
N ALA A 414 19.75 -0.50 -9.88
CA ALA A 414 20.14 -1.91 -9.87
C ALA A 414 19.01 -2.84 -10.34
N ALA A 415 17.76 -2.56 -9.94
CA ALA A 415 16.60 -3.33 -10.38
C ALA A 415 16.40 -3.27 -11.90
N ARG A 416 16.54 -2.06 -12.50
CA ARG A 416 16.42 -1.87 -13.94
C ARG A 416 17.59 -2.53 -14.70
N VAL A 417 18.82 -2.40 -14.21
CA VAL A 417 19.99 -3.07 -14.78
C VAL A 417 19.87 -4.59 -14.70
N ALA A 418 19.38 -5.14 -13.60
CA ALA A 418 19.13 -6.57 -13.44
C ALA A 418 18.00 -7.09 -14.34
N GLY A 419 17.25 -6.22 -15.02
CA GLY A 419 16.17 -6.58 -15.95
C GLY A 419 14.83 -6.81 -15.27
N GLY A 420 14.58 -6.15 -14.14
CA GLY A 420 13.28 -6.09 -13.48
C GLY A 420 12.21 -5.49 -14.39
N THR A 421 10.99 -5.96 -14.28
CA THR A 421 9.85 -5.38 -15.02
C THR A 421 9.43 -4.07 -14.38
N VAL A 422 9.44 -2.99 -15.18
CA VAL A 422 8.99 -1.67 -14.72
C VAL A 422 7.47 -1.60 -14.70
N MET A 423 6.91 -1.25 -13.55
CA MET A 423 5.50 -1.36 -13.20
C MET A 423 4.84 0.02 -12.98
N ASP A 424 3.51 0.05 -12.90
CA ASP A 424 2.71 1.26 -12.69
C ASP A 424 2.45 1.49 -11.20
N ARG A 425 3.42 2.04 -10.46
CA ARG A 425 3.33 2.28 -9.02
C ARG A 425 2.88 1.00 -8.27
N PRO A 426 3.79 0.03 -8.05
CA PRO A 426 3.50 -1.10 -7.18
C PRO A 426 3.36 -0.64 -5.73
N GLU A 427 2.14 -0.68 -5.25
CA GLU A 427 1.77 -0.29 -3.89
C GLU A 427 1.79 -1.52 -2.96
N TRP A 428 0.68 -1.80 -2.29
CA TRP A 428 0.62 -2.87 -1.31
C TRP A 428 0.66 -4.28 -1.94
N ILE A 429 1.30 -5.19 -1.22
CA ILE A 429 1.36 -6.61 -1.52
C ILE A 429 0.72 -7.38 -0.37
N THR A 430 -0.03 -8.45 -0.67
CA THR A 430 -0.57 -9.35 0.33
C THR A 430 -0.39 -10.80 -0.07
N VAL A 431 -0.09 -11.67 0.90
CA VAL A 431 0.09 -13.11 0.72
C VAL A 431 -1.11 -13.85 1.30
N ALA A 432 -1.67 -14.80 0.55
CA ALA A 432 -2.74 -15.64 1.05
C ALA A 432 -2.26 -16.49 2.25
N PRO A 433 -3.11 -16.72 3.27
CA PRO A 433 -2.71 -17.45 4.49
C PRO A 433 -2.18 -18.86 4.24
N ASP A 434 -2.56 -19.48 3.15
CA ASP A 434 -2.12 -20.82 2.71
C ASP A 434 -0.96 -20.77 1.68
N ASN A 435 -0.37 -19.60 1.44
CA ASN A 435 0.66 -19.35 0.43
C ASN A 435 0.24 -19.63 -1.02
N SER A 436 -1.04 -19.80 -1.29
CA SER A 436 -1.54 -20.19 -2.63
C SER A 436 -1.51 -19.05 -3.65
N ALA A 437 -1.47 -17.81 -3.19
CA ALA A 437 -1.49 -16.62 -4.04
C ALA A 437 -0.86 -15.41 -3.36
N ILE A 438 -0.34 -14.50 -4.17
CA ILE A 438 0.15 -13.17 -3.79
C ILE A 438 -0.54 -12.17 -4.70
N PHE A 439 -1.05 -11.08 -4.12
CA PHE A 439 -1.66 -9.99 -4.87
C PHE A 439 -0.85 -8.71 -4.67
N VAL A 440 -0.75 -7.91 -5.71
CA VAL A 440 -0.13 -6.58 -5.67
C VAL A 440 -1.00 -5.59 -6.42
N THR A 441 -1.23 -4.45 -5.82
CA THR A 441 -1.91 -3.31 -6.43
C THR A 441 -0.92 -2.48 -7.23
N LEU A 442 -1.39 -1.98 -8.37
CA LEU A 442 -0.69 -1.06 -9.26
C LEU A 442 -1.63 0.14 -9.45
N THR A 443 -1.34 1.21 -8.74
CA THR A 443 -2.34 2.27 -8.49
C THR A 443 -2.70 3.05 -9.73
N ASN A 444 -1.73 3.56 -10.47
CA ASN A 444 -1.93 4.25 -11.74
C ASN A 444 -0.60 4.59 -12.42
N ASN A 445 -0.63 5.02 -13.67
CA ASN A 445 0.48 5.67 -14.35
C ASN A 445 -0.04 6.47 -15.56
N SER A 446 -0.45 7.70 -15.31
CA SER A 446 -0.91 8.62 -16.37
C SER A 446 0.18 8.93 -17.40
N GLY A 447 1.44 8.81 -17.00
CA GLY A 447 2.62 9.03 -17.84
C GLY A 447 3.01 7.84 -18.74
N ARG A 448 2.42 6.65 -18.55
CA ARG A 448 2.81 5.48 -19.36
C ARG A 448 2.51 5.67 -20.85
N ARG A 449 3.52 5.42 -21.68
CA ARG A 449 3.44 5.49 -23.17
C ARG A 449 3.82 4.17 -23.82
N VAL A 450 4.57 3.31 -23.12
CA VAL A 450 5.00 2.00 -23.60
C VAL A 450 4.45 0.93 -22.67
N THR A 451 3.66 0.02 -23.21
CA THR A 451 3.10 -1.12 -22.49
C THR A 451 4.11 -2.24 -22.34
N ASN A 452 3.92 -3.08 -21.35
CA ASN A 452 4.55 -4.38 -21.24
C ASN A 452 3.49 -5.40 -20.79
N PRO A 453 3.76 -6.71 -20.78
CA PRO A 453 2.76 -7.71 -20.42
C PRO A 453 2.04 -7.47 -19.10
N ALA A 454 2.77 -7.00 -18.07
CA ALA A 454 2.24 -6.74 -16.75
C ALA A 454 1.56 -5.36 -16.62
N ASN A 455 1.72 -4.47 -17.61
CA ASN A 455 1.13 -3.13 -17.64
C ASN A 455 0.58 -2.86 -19.04
N PRO A 456 -0.65 -3.36 -19.35
CA PRO A 456 -1.17 -3.41 -20.70
C PRO A 456 -1.80 -2.11 -21.20
N ARG A 457 -1.96 -1.10 -20.32
CA ARG A 457 -2.63 0.16 -20.65
C ARG A 457 -1.64 1.32 -20.73
N VAL A 458 -1.64 2.05 -21.86
CA VAL A 458 -1.03 3.39 -21.90
C VAL A 458 -1.93 4.37 -21.14
N THR A 459 -1.35 5.42 -20.57
CA THR A 459 -2.09 6.42 -19.76
C THR A 459 -3.02 5.73 -18.76
N ASN A 460 -2.46 4.81 -17.97
CA ASN A 460 -3.21 3.99 -17.02
C ASN A 460 -3.69 4.84 -15.84
N LEU A 461 -4.87 5.46 -15.95
CA LEU A 461 -5.42 6.36 -14.93
C LEU A 461 -6.00 5.63 -13.71
N HIS A 462 -6.43 4.40 -13.89
CA HIS A 462 -7.24 3.71 -12.88
C HIS A 462 -6.56 2.52 -12.24
N GLY A 463 -5.37 2.11 -12.75
CA GLY A 463 -4.61 1.03 -12.14
C GLY A 463 -5.18 -0.37 -12.37
N HIS A 464 -4.57 -1.34 -11.74
CA HIS A 464 -4.95 -2.75 -11.84
C HIS A 464 -4.35 -3.56 -10.68
N ILE A 465 -4.75 -4.81 -10.55
CA ILE A 465 -4.24 -5.75 -9.55
C ILE A 465 -3.63 -6.95 -10.28
N ILE A 466 -2.40 -7.30 -9.93
CA ILE A 466 -1.75 -8.54 -10.39
C ILE A 466 -1.89 -9.60 -9.31
N LYS A 467 -2.11 -10.84 -9.74
CA LYS A 467 -2.01 -12.04 -8.92
C LYS A 467 -0.86 -12.88 -9.42
N PHE A 468 -0.01 -13.34 -8.53
CA PHE A 468 1.02 -14.31 -8.87
C PHE A 468 1.11 -15.42 -7.82
N LYS A 469 1.73 -16.52 -8.20
CA LYS A 469 1.87 -17.72 -7.39
C LYS A 469 3.29 -18.26 -7.53
N GLU A 470 3.96 -18.40 -6.40
CA GLU A 470 5.28 -19.01 -6.34
C GLU A 470 5.25 -20.49 -6.70
N ASP A 471 6.26 -20.99 -7.41
CA ASP A 471 6.41 -22.42 -7.69
C ASP A 471 6.44 -23.21 -6.38
N GLY A 472 5.54 -24.21 -6.30
CA GLY A 472 5.39 -25.02 -5.11
C GLY A 472 4.87 -24.29 -3.86
N ASN A 473 4.29 -23.10 -4.00
CA ASN A 473 3.88 -22.23 -2.89
C ASN A 473 5.02 -21.99 -1.87
N SER A 474 6.25 -21.89 -2.36
CA SER A 474 7.46 -21.84 -1.52
C SER A 474 8.05 -20.44 -1.45
N PRO A 475 8.39 -19.91 -0.25
CA PRO A 475 9.13 -18.67 -0.12
C PRO A 475 10.51 -18.71 -0.80
N LEU A 476 11.04 -19.91 -1.07
CA LEU A 476 12.34 -20.11 -1.70
C LEU A 476 12.27 -20.24 -3.23
N ALA A 477 11.08 -20.20 -3.83
CA ALA A 477 10.93 -20.33 -5.27
C ALA A 477 11.62 -19.16 -6.00
N MET A 478 12.28 -19.47 -7.12
CA MET A 478 12.90 -18.47 -7.99
C MET A 478 12.09 -18.22 -9.27
N LYS A 479 10.94 -18.88 -9.38
CA LYS A 479 9.98 -18.72 -10.49
C LYS A 479 8.57 -18.68 -9.93
N PHE A 480 7.69 -18.03 -10.68
CA PHE A 480 6.28 -17.91 -10.38
C PHE A 480 5.44 -17.90 -11.66
N SER A 481 4.16 -18.19 -11.53
CA SER A 481 3.16 -17.91 -12.55
C SER A 481 2.35 -16.67 -12.16
N TRP A 482 1.83 -15.92 -13.14
CA TRP A 482 1.11 -14.68 -12.89
C TRP A 482 0.00 -14.39 -13.90
N GLU A 483 -0.93 -13.54 -13.48
CA GLU A 483 -2.00 -13.00 -14.31
C GLU A 483 -2.35 -11.57 -13.88
N ILE A 484 -2.94 -10.79 -14.79
CA ILE A 484 -3.68 -9.59 -14.38
C ILE A 484 -4.99 -10.07 -13.76
N PHE A 485 -5.08 -9.95 -12.45
CA PHE A 485 -6.25 -10.39 -11.71
C PHE A 485 -7.46 -9.50 -12.02
N LEU A 486 -7.26 -8.18 -12.05
CA LEU A 486 -8.34 -7.22 -12.24
C LEU A 486 -7.80 -5.90 -12.81
N GLN A 487 -8.48 -5.31 -13.77
CA GLN A 487 -8.24 -3.96 -14.25
C GLN A 487 -9.29 -3.01 -13.66
N ALA A 488 -8.84 -1.98 -12.92
CA ALA A 488 -9.73 -0.96 -12.39
C ALA A 488 -10.23 -0.01 -13.49
N GLY A 489 -11.32 0.70 -13.22
CA GLY A 489 -12.03 1.57 -14.14
C GLY A 489 -13.54 1.29 -14.17
N ASP A 490 -14.31 2.06 -14.93
CA ASP A 490 -15.75 1.94 -15.01
C ASP A 490 -16.23 1.97 -16.47
N PRO A 491 -17.13 1.06 -16.90
CA PRO A 491 -17.74 1.07 -18.23
C PRO A 491 -18.40 2.42 -18.61
N LYS A 492 -18.86 3.19 -17.64
CA LYS A 492 -19.41 4.54 -17.85
C LYS A 492 -18.37 5.52 -18.43
N LEU A 493 -17.09 5.23 -18.27
CA LEU A 493 -15.99 6.03 -18.78
C LEU A 493 -15.61 5.66 -20.23
N ALA A 494 -16.28 4.70 -20.86
CA ALA A 494 -16.04 4.26 -22.24
C ALA A 494 -15.96 5.40 -23.28
N PRO A 495 -16.70 6.54 -23.15
CA PRO A 495 -16.54 7.67 -24.04
C PRO A 495 -15.12 8.26 -24.08
N GLY A 496 -14.33 8.11 -23.01
CA GLY A 496 -12.92 8.54 -22.94
C GLY A 496 -11.91 7.54 -23.53
N GLY A 497 -12.34 6.34 -23.87
CA GLY A 497 -11.52 5.31 -24.50
C GLY A 497 -11.42 4.00 -23.70
N ALA A 498 -10.96 2.95 -24.39
CA ALA A 498 -10.90 1.59 -23.81
C ALA A 498 -9.97 1.48 -22.58
N ASN A 499 -8.97 2.34 -22.45
CA ASN A 499 -8.05 2.34 -21.31
C ASN A 499 -8.70 2.73 -19.96
N LEU A 500 -9.92 3.30 -20.00
CA LEU A 500 -10.66 3.72 -18.81
C LEU A 500 -11.67 2.68 -18.35
N VAL A 501 -11.93 1.68 -19.17
CA VAL A 501 -12.87 0.59 -18.86
C VAL A 501 -12.11 -0.55 -18.19
N GLY A 502 -12.51 -0.87 -16.97
CA GLY A 502 -11.99 -2.03 -16.23
C GLY A 502 -12.78 -3.31 -16.51
N ASP A 503 -12.39 -4.38 -15.83
CA ASP A 503 -13.08 -5.68 -15.85
C ASP A 503 -13.72 -6.05 -14.48
N ILE A 504 -13.86 -5.08 -13.60
CA ILE A 504 -14.51 -5.22 -12.30
C ILE A 504 -15.98 -5.64 -12.51
N LYS A 505 -16.40 -6.63 -11.76
CA LYS A 505 -17.82 -6.99 -11.66
C LYS A 505 -18.39 -6.44 -10.35
N GLY A 506 -19.49 -5.70 -10.41
CA GLY A 506 -20.11 -5.07 -9.24
C GLY A 506 -19.71 -3.60 -9.06
N ASP A 507 -19.31 -3.21 -7.87
CA ASP A 507 -18.95 -1.82 -7.57
C ASP A 507 -17.57 -1.48 -8.13
N THR A 508 -17.52 -0.52 -9.02
CA THR A 508 -16.28 -0.09 -9.70
C THR A 508 -15.47 0.86 -8.84
N PHE A 509 -14.16 0.87 -9.07
CA PHE A 509 -13.20 1.75 -8.39
C PHE A 509 -12.03 2.14 -9.29
N SER A 510 -11.26 3.12 -8.84
CA SER A 510 -10.02 3.60 -9.40
C SER A 510 -8.91 3.52 -8.37
N SER A 511 -7.67 3.47 -8.84
CA SER A 511 -6.47 3.63 -8.02
C SER A 511 -6.45 2.67 -6.80
N PRO A 512 -6.44 1.35 -7.04
CA PRO A 512 -6.26 0.37 -5.97
C PRO A 512 -4.88 0.56 -5.34
N ASP A 513 -4.86 0.66 -4.02
CA ASP A 513 -3.68 0.92 -3.22
C ASP A 513 -3.56 -0.12 -2.10
N GLY A 514 -4.11 0.14 -0.90
CA GLY A 514 -4.13 -0.82 0.18
C GLY A 514 -4.79 -2.15 -0.24
N ILE A 515 -4.13 -3.27 0.03
CA ILE A 515 -4.68 -4.61 -0.24
C ILE A 515 -4.34 -5.58 0.88
N ARG A 516 -5.34 -6.34 1.35
CA ARG A 516 -5.13 -7.34 2.38
C ARG A 516 -6.01 -8.56 2.23
N ILE A 517 -5.44 -9.74 2.40
CA ILE A 517 -6.19 -10.98 2.60
C ILE A 517 -6.26 -11.25 4.10
N ASP A 518 -7.47 -11.36 4.64
CA ASP A 518 -7.67 -11.69 6.04
C ASP A 518 -7.44 -13.21 6.30
N PRO A 519 -7.36 -13.65 7.57
CA PRO A 519 -7.11 -15.05 7.92
C PRO A 519 -8.15 -16.05 7.40
N LYS A 520 -9.28 -15.58 6.88
CA LYS A 520 -10.32 -16.40 6.25
C LYS A 520 -10.28 -16.37 4.72
N GLY A 521 -9.23 -15.78 4.15
CA GLY A 521 -9.03 -15.71 2.72
C GLY A 521 -9.88 -14.67 2.01
N ARG A 522 -10.48 -13.70 2.72
CA ARG A 522 -11.29 -12.63 2.12
C ARG A 522 -10.37 -11.49 1.68
N LEU A 523 -10.48 -11.09 0.42
CA LEU A 523 -9.65 -10.05 -0.19
C LEU A 523 -10.29 -8.68 -0.01
N TRP A 524 -9.59 -7.78 0.66
CA TRP A 524 -9.96 -6.39 0.88
C TRP A 524 -9.03 -5.48 0.08
N VAL A 525 -9.60 -4.45 -0.56
CA VAL A 525 -8.87 -3.46 -1.36
C VAL A 525 -9.31 -2.07 -0.93
N GLN A 526 -8.37 -1.17 -0.80
CA GLN A 526 -8.56 0.23 -0.47
C GLN A 526 -8.09 1.08 -1.64
N THR A 527 -8.53 2.33 -1.73
CA THR A 527 -8.21 3.18 -2.87
C THR A 527 -7.60 4.50 -2.45
N ASP A 528 -6.67 4.98 -3.29
CA ASP A 528 -6.10 6.33 -3.24
C ASP A 528 -6.20 7.01 -4.61
N HIS A 529 -7.30 7.68 -4.88
CA HIS A 529 -7.40 8.60 -6.01
C HIS A 529 -7.49 10.05 -5.52
N SER A 530 -6.81 10.93 -6.21
CA SER A 530 -6.84 12.37 -5.90
C SER A 530 -8.25 12.96 -6.02
N VAL A 531 -8.61 13.93 -5.16
CA VAL A 531 -9.89 14.63 -5.20
C VAL A 531 -9.64 16.16 -5.17
N PRO A 532 -10.09 16.92 -6.18
CA PRO A 532 -10.64 16.48 -7.46
C PRO A 532 -9.55 15.84 -8.33
N GLY A 533 -9.89 14.76 -9.04
CA GLY A 533 -8.95 14.01 -9.89
C GLY A 533 -9.49 13.83 -11.32
N ASN A 534 -8.61 13.37 -12.19
CA ASN A 534 -8.92 13.17 -13.61
C ASN A 534 -9.53 11.76 -13.85
N SER A 535 -10.79 11.71 -14.28
CA SER A 535 -11.43 10.43 -14.66
C SER A 535 -11.05 9.96 -16.08
N GLY A 536 -10.34 10.77 -16.85
CA GLY A 536 -10.09 10.54 -18.29
C GLY A 536 -11.22 10.99 -19.21
N VAL A 537 -12.35 11.43 -18.67
CA VAL A 537 -13.50 11.94 -19.45
C VAL A 537 -13.69 13.42 -19.18
N THR A 538 -13.67 14.24 -20.23
CA THR A 538 -13.86 15.69 -20.13
C THR A 538 -15.18 16.03 -19.41
N GLY A 539 -15.09 16.86 -18.38
CA GLY A 539 -16.25 17.32 -17.61
C GLY A 539 -16.73 16.33 -16.54
N THR A 540 -16.00 15.24 -16.30
CA THR A 540 -16.28 14.27 -15.23
C THR A 540 -15.04 14.13 -14.36
N THR A 541 -15.15 14.43 -13.08
CA THR A 541 -14.06 14.21 -12.11
C THR A 541 -14.04 12.75 -11.64
N ILE A 542 -12.94 12.31 -11.03
CA ILE A 542 -12.80 10.93 -10.59
C ILE A 542 -13.81 10.60 -9.48
N ASP A 543 -14.03 11.52 -8.57
CA ASP A 543 -15.01 11.41 -7.47
C ASP A 543 -16.48 11.44 -7.96
N GLN A 544 -16.77 12.08 -9.10
CA GLN A 544 -18.08 11.96 -9.76
C GLN A 544 -18.28 10.56 -10.37
N ALA A 545 -17.19 9.93 -10.82
CA ALA A 545 -17.27 8.60 -11.43
C ALA A 545 -17.36 7.49 -10.36
N PHE A 546 -16.55 7.56 -9.29
CA PHE A 546 -16.36 6.48 -8.32
C PHE A 546 -16.87 6.78 -6.90
N GLY A 547 -17.17 8.04 -6.57
CA GLY A 547 -17.35 8.52 -5.19
C GLY A 547 -15.99 8.88 -4.58
N HIS A 548 -15.96 9.20 -3.27
CA HIS A 548 -14.72 9.35 -2.53
C HIS A 548 -13.99 8.01 -2.39
N ASN A 549 -12.72 8.07 -1.97
CA ASN A 549 -11.90 6.89 -1.71
C ASN A 549 -12.61 5.92 -0.75
N ALA A 550 -12.42 4.64 -0.99
CA ALA A 550 -13.29 3.62 -0.44
C ALA A 550 -12.54 2.30 -0.18
N MET A 551 -13.17 1.42 0.60
CA MET A 551 -12.71 0.07 0.84
C MET A 551 -13.71 -0.92 0.25
N PHE A 552 -13.17 -1.97 -0.39
CA PHE A 552 -13.95 -2.98 -1.11
C PHE A 552 -13.59 -4.39 -0.64
N HIS A 553 -14.56 -5.29 -0.68
CA HIS A 553 -14.31 -6.73 -0.74
C HIS A 553 -14.36 -7.18 -2.20
N ILE A 554 -13.41 -8.03 -2.59
CA ILE A 554 -13.39 -8.65 -3.92
C ILE A 554 -13.42 -10.17 -3.79
N ASP A 555 -14.40 -10.81 -4.40
CA ASP A 555 -14.43 -12.26 -4.54
C ASP A 555 -13.34 -12.71 -5.53
N GLN A 556 -12.40 -13.53 -5.06
CA GLN A 556 -11.22 -13.91 -5.84
C GLN A 556 -11.53 -14.82 -7.03
N THR A 557 -12.70 -15.46 -7.08
CA THR A 557 -13.11 -16.37 -8.15
C THR A 557 -13.94 -15.66 -9.20
N THR A 558 -14.94 -14.89 -8.75
CA THR A 558 -15.91 -14.24 -9.64
C THR A 558 -15.50 -12.83 -10.05
N LYS A 559 -14.53 -12.23 -9.34
CA LYS A 559 -14.13 -10.81 -9.40
C LYS A 559 -15.29 -9.86 -9.05
N GLN A 560 -16.28 -10.36 -8.31
CA GLN A 560 -17.38 -9.55 -7.83
C GLN A 560 -16.88 -8.65 -6.71
N SER A 561 -16.99 -7.35 -6.92
CA SER A 561 -16.65 -6.30 -5.96
C SER A 561 -17.88 -5.84 -5.21
N LYS A 562 -17.73 -5.56 -3.90
CA LYS A 562 -18.72 -4.91 -3.04
C LYS A 562 -18.06 -3.78 -2.26
N ARG A 563 -18.55 -2.55 -2.41
CA ARG A 563 -18.06 -1.40 -1.64
C ARG A 563 -18.53 -1.50 -0.20
N PHE A 564 -17.56 -1.57 0.72
CA PHE A 564 -17.80 -1.73 2.15
C PHE A 564 -17.79 -0.40 2.90
N LEU A 565 -16.85 0.48 2.59
CA LEU A 565 -16.69 1.76 3.29
C LEU A 565 -16.38 2.84 2.26
N VAL A 566 -16.97 4.02 2.44
CA VAL A 566 -16.59 5.25 1.71
C VAL A 566 -16.08 6.25 2.73
N GLY A 567 -14.95 6.88 2.45
CA GLY A 567 -14.31 7.86 3.32
C GLY A 567 -14.89 9.28 3.19
N PRO A 568 -14.48 10.20 4.08
CA PRO A 568 -14.83 11.62 4.00
C PRO A 568 -14.11 12.32 2.83
N LEU A 569 -14.41 13.60 2.64
CA LEU A 569 -13.84 14.42 1.56
C LEU A 569 -12.32 14.47 1.61
N GLY A 570 -11.69 14.20 0.47
CA GLY A 570 -10.25 14.36 0.23
C GLY A 570 -9.35 13.34 0.95
N CYS A 571 -9.94 12.36 1.64
CA CYS A 571 -9.12 11.34 2.29
C CYS A 571 -8.72 10.24 1.33
N GLU A 572 -7.63 9.55 1.66
CA GLU A 572 -7.34 8.18 1.26
C GLU A 572 -7.91 7.21 2.31
N ILE A 573 -8.26 5.99 1.89
CA ILE A 573 -8.58 4.88 2.79
C ILE A 573 -7.41 3.91 2.78
N THR A 574 -6.74 3.79 3.90
CA THR A 574 -5.53 2.98 4.01
C THR A 574 -5.49 2.21 5.34
N GLY A 575 -4.49 1.36 5.50
CA GLY A 575 -4.27 0.55 6.68
C GLY A 575 -5.46 -0.35 7.04
N LEU A 576 -5.23 -1.63 7.23
CA LEU A 576 -6.25 -2.56 7.70
C LEU A 576 -5.64 -3.52 8.72
N ALA A 577 -6.08 -3.38 9.96
CA ALA A 577 -5.80 -4.35 11.01
C ALA A 577 -7.13 -4.88 11.60
N TYR A 578 -7.07 -6.01 12.28
CA TYR A 578 -8.27 -6.66 12.80
C TYR A 578 -7.96 -7.50 14.04
N THR A 579 -8.99 -7.73 14.86
CA THR A 579 -8.94 -8.73 15.94
C THR A 579 -8.96 -10.16 15.37
N PRO A 580 -8.40 -11.17 16.06
CA PRO A 580 -8.37 -12.56 15.57
C PRO A 580 -9.74 -13.13 15.22
N ASP A 581 -10.81 -12.74 15.92
CA ASP A 581 -12.20 -13.15 15.65
C ASP A 581 -12.86 -12.38 14.49
N LEU A 582 -12.14 -11.42 13.87
CA LEU A 582 -12.59 -10.58 12.77
C LEU A 582 -13.86 -9.75 13.07
N LYS A 583 -14.21 -9.55 14.35
CA LYS A 583 -15.37 -8.75 14.75
C LYS A 583 -15.07 -7.26 14.87
N THR A 584 -13.81 -6.90 14.81
CA THR A 584 -13.34 -5.51 14.83
C THR A 584 -12.31 -5.30 13.73
N PHE A 585 -12.55 -4.32 12.88
CA PHE A 585 -11.58 -3.81 11.92
C PHE A 585 -11.11 -2.43 12.38
N PHE A 586 -9.81 -2.18 12.24
CA PHE A 586 -9.17 -0.88 12.37
C PHE A 586 -8.79 -0.43 10.97
N VAL A 587 -9.18 0.79 10.59
CA VAL A 587 -8.95 1.37 9.26
C VAL A 587 -8.46 2.80 9.44
N ASN A 588 -7.59 3.28 8.57
CA ASN A 588 -7.09 4.65 8.61
C ASN A 588 -7.79 5.54 7.59
N ILE A 589 -8.05 6.76 8.01
CA ILE A 589 -8.54 7.89 7.21
C ILE A 589 -7.36 8.86 7.11
N GLN A 590 -6.66 8.82 5.99
CA GLN A 590 -5.48 9.65 5.75
C GLN A 590 -5.89 11.00 5.15
N HIS A 591 -5.20 12.06 5.44
CA HIS A 591 -5.30 13.45 4.92
C HIS A 591 -6.69 13.99 4.53
N PRO A 592 -7.74 13.87 5.36
CA PRO A 592 -9.04 14.44 5.04
C PRO A 592 -8.95 15.97 4.89
N THR A 593 -9.71 16.52 3.94
CA THR A 593 -9.69 17.99 3.66
C THR A 593 -10.96 18.72 4.09
N GLY A 594 -12.01 18.01 4.48
CA GLY A 594 -13.30 18.56 4.87
C GLY A 594 -13.44 18.87 6.37
N ASN A 595 -14.48 18.29 7.01
CA ASN A 595 -14.79 18.49 8.43
C ASN A 595 -14.48 17.27 9.30
N TRP A 596 -13.80 16.29 8.76
CA TRP A 596 -13.50 15.04 9.45
C TRP A 596 -12.37 15.19 10.49
N PRO A 597 -12.43 14.58 11.70
CA PRO A 597 -13.53 13.78 12.21
C PRO A 597 -14.56 14.56 13.01
N VAL A 598 -14.37 15.86 13.21
CA VAL A 598 -15.24 16.71 14.03
C VAL A 598 -15.63 17.98 13.25
N ALA A 599 -16.92 18.11 12.96
CA ALA A 599 -17.43 19.26 12.21
C ALA A 599 -17.05 20.61 12.88
N GLY A 600 -16.58 21.56 12.07
CA GLY A 600 -16.17 22.88 12.51
C GLY A 600 -14.78 22.93 13.17
N GLN A 601 -14.04 21.83 13.18
CA GLN A 601 -12.62 21.80 13.58
C GLN A 601 -11.72 21.62 12.35
N GLN A 602 -10.41 21.79 12.54
CA GLN A 602 -9.43 21.44 11.52
C GLN A 602 -9.55 19.96 11.17
N PRO A 603 -9.54 19.58 9.89
CA PRO A 603 -9.52 18.18 9.48
C PRO A 603 -8.26 17.51 10.00
N ARG A 604 -8.39 16.26 10.45
CA ARG A 604 -7.28 15.48 11.00
C ARG A 604 -7.37 14.03 10.56
N SER A 605 -6.26 13.48 10.12
CA SER A 605 -6.14 12.04 9.91
C SER A 605 -6.50 11.26 11.17
N SER A 606 -7.02 10.06 11.00
CA SER A 606 -7.50 9.27 12.14
C SER A 606 -7.54 7.77 11.87
N THR A 607 -7.40 7.00 12.93
CA THR A 607 -7.69 5.58 12.97
C THR A 607 -9.10 5.37 13.47
N ILE A 608 -9.92 4.64 12.72
CA ILE A 608 -11.30 4.32 13.07
C ILE A 608 -11.46 2.84 13.40
N VAL A 609 -12.50 2.54 14.14
CA VAL A 609 -12.94 1.18 14.49
C VAL A 609 -14.27 0.90 13.80
N VAL A 610 -14.31 -0.16 13.00
CA VAL A 610 -15.53 -0.62 12.31
C VAL A 610 -15.97 -1.95 12.92
N ARG A 611 -17.24 -2.02 13.34
CA ARG A 611 -17.84 -3.20 13.99
C ARG A 611 -19.26 -3.39 13.54
N ARG A 612 -19.75 -4.62 13.61
CA ARG A 612 -21.20 -4.88 13.49
C ARG A 612 -21.94 -4.64 14.81
N THR A 613 -23.17 -4.16 14.72
CA THR A 613 -24.05 -3.94 15.89
C THR A 613 -24.51 -5.23 16.55
N ASP A 614 -24.54 -6.33 15.80
CA ASP A 614 -24.93 -7.68 16.26
C ASP A 614 -23.73 -8.54 16.73
N ALA A 615 -22.54 -7.93 16.83
CA ALA A 615 -21.31 -8.58 17.25
C ALA A 615 -20.87 -9.80 16.39
N GLN A 616 -21.33 -9.90 15.15
CA GLN A 616 -20.85 -10.87 14.18
C GLN A 616 -19.54 -10.37 13.52
N PRO A 617 -18.78 -11.25 12.83
CA PRO A 617 -17.61 -10.83 12.07
C PRO A 617 -17.93 -9.75 11.05
N VAL A 618 -16.98 -8.83 10.85
CA VAL A 618 -17.06 -7.79 9.82
C VAL A 618 -17.11 -8.44 8.45
N GLY A 619 -17.97 -7.96 7.56
CA GLY A 619 -18.14 -8.52 6.20
C GLY A 619 -19.28 -9.55 6.10
N ASN A 620 -19.69 -10.15 7.20
CA ASN A 620 -20.78 -11.14 7.21
C ASN A 620 -22.15 -10.48 7.02
#